data_5c2a554f80133e63040c6818afdb4e07
#
_entry.id   5c2a554f80133e63040c6818afdb4e07
#
_cell.length_a   1.000
_cell.length_b   1.000
_cell.length_c   1.000
_cell.angle_alpha   90.00
_cell.angle_beta   90.00
_cell.angle_gamma   90.00
#
_symmetry.space_group_name_H-M   'P 1'
#
loop_
_entity.id
_entity.type
_entity.pdbx_description
1 polymer ?
#
loop_
_entity_poly.entity_id
_entity_poly.type
_entity_poly.pdbx_seq_one_letter_code
_entity_poly.pdbx_strand_id
1 'polypeptide(L)'
;MQLFHYSGPGFNISRTVDTRPLPDHFTMHTHTYAEVYFFLSGRGTFHIEGTSYPLSEGDIVLMRPAEAHCIELDPQTPYERIVINFDTSLFSAIDPDGALIRPLFSRKAGTMNQYHRQDFDEAQYDTCLQGMLQSNGDRTVILAHLILLLQQISTVFSGRPAQEDRGTVEQEIIQYINKNLHKELNLQILCDKFFISRAQLCRRFQKATGTSVGKYINLKRLLACRQLIQEGEKPSKVYAAYGYRDYSTFYRAYTRQFGQSPGQSTLVEPERINLSSK
;
A
#
# COMPACT_ATOMS: atom_id res chain seq x y z
N MET A 1 17.07 -6.88 -13.06
CA MET A 1 16.99 -8.30 -13.53
C MET A 1 16.01 -9.05 -12.66
N GLN A 2 15.08 -9.78 -13.25
CA GLN A 2 14.10 -10.61 -12.51
C GLN A 2 14.71 -12.00 -12.29
N LEU A 3 14.75 -12.44 -11.02
CA LEU A 3 15.34 -13.73 -10.62
C LEU A 3 14.29 -14.83 -10.41
N PHE A 4 13.09 -14.44 -9.98
CA PHE A 4 11.96 -15.33 -9.79
C PHE A 4 10.67 -14.58 -10.06
N HIS A 5 9.69 -15.25 -10.64
CA HIS A 5 8.35 -14.68 -10.85
C HIS A 5 7.30 -15.79 -10.90
N TYR A 6 6.22 -15.55 -10.18
CA TYR A 6 4.98 -16.30 -10.29
C TYR A 6 3.81 -15.32 -10.35
N SER A 7 2.85 -15.55 -11.25
CA SER A 7 1.60 -14.82 -11.30
C SER A 7 0.45 -15.80 -11.49
N GLY A 8 -0.54 -15.71 -10.63
CA GLY A 8 -1.71 -16.59 -10.64
C GLY A 8 -2.93 -15.91 -10.02
N PRO A 9 -4.11 -16.56 -10.05
CA PRO A 9 -5.34 -15.98 -9.53
C PRO A 9 -5.18 -15.51 -8.07
N GLY A 10 -5.39 -14.21 -7.86
CA GLY A 10 -5.43 -13.57 -6.55
C GLY A 10 -4.08 -13.23 -5.93
N PHE A 11 -2.94 -13.65 -6.48
CA PHE A 11 -1.62 -13.21 -6.00
C PHE A 11 -0.52 -13.36 -7.03
N ASN A 12 0.53 -12.58 -6.85
CA ASN A 12 1.80 -12.72 -7.55
C ASN A 12 2.97 -12.55 -6.58
N ILE A 13 4.11 -13.10 -6.94
CA ILE A 13 5.39 -12.93 -6.24
C ILE A 13 6.48 -12.71 -7.25
N SER A 14 7.39 -11.77 -6.97
CA SER A 14 8.56 -11.51 -7.80
C SER A 14 9.80 -11.23 -6.96
N ARG A 15 10.94 -11.79 -7.37
CA ARG A 15 12.28 -11.44 -6.85
C ARG A 15 13.06 -10.72 -7.92
N THR A 16 13.53 -9.52 -7.62
CA THR A 16 14.24 -8.66 -8.58
C THR A 16 15.50 -8.07 -7.97
N VAL A 17 16.53 -7.97 -8.82
CA VAL A 17 17.76 -7.21 -8.53
C VAL A 17 17.84 -6.04 -9.48
N ASP A 18 18.11 -4.86 -8.95
CA ASP A 18 18.42 -3.66 -9.72
C ASP A 18 19.82 -3.20 -9.37
N THR A 19 20.73 -3.26 -10.34
CA THR A 19 22.15 -2.91 -10.15
C THR A 19 22.38 -1.40 -10.13
N ARG A 20 21.44 -0.62 -10.67
CA ARG A 20 21.44 0.85 -10.68
C ARG A 20 20.00 1.35 -10.57
N PRO A 21 19.44 1.39 -9.35
CA PRO A 21 18.07 1.84 -9.17
C PRO A 21 17.92 3.31 -9.59
N LEU A 22 17.03 3.58 -10.54
CA LEU A 22 16.73 4.94 -10.98
C LEU A 22 15.60 5.51 -10.14
N PRO A 23 15.73 6.71 -9.56
CA PRO A 23 14.70 7.31 -8.70
C PRO A 23 13.31 7.39 -9.34
N ASP A 24 13.25 7.63 -10.65
CA ASP A 24 11.98 7.74 -11.38
C ASP A 24 11.19 6.42 -11.46
N HIS A 25 11.83 5.28 -11.22
CA HIS A 25 11.18 3.97 -11.20
C HIS A 25 10.42 3.69 -9.89
N PHE A 26 10.69 4.46 -8.83
CA PHE A 26 10.20 4.23 -7.48
C PHE A 26 9.33 5.37 -6.95
N THR A 27 8.54 5.97 -7.84
CA THR A 27 7.66 7.08 -7.51
C THR A 27 6.51 6.69 -6.60
N MET A 28 5.96 7.68 -5.88
CA MET A 28 4.80 7.49 -5.02
C MET A 28 3.62 6.89 -5.80
N HIS A 29 3.10 5.78 -5.31
CA HIS A 29 2.01 5.05 -5.92
C HIS A 29 1.13 4.37 -4.88
N THR A 30 0.07 3.74 -5.33
CA THR A 30 -0.81 2.90 -4.55
C THR A 30 -1.41 1.81 -5.44
N HIS A 31 -2.03 0.81 -4.85
CA HIS A 31 -2.68 -0.29 -5.55
C HIS A 31 -3.89 -0.82 -4.76
N THR A 32 -4.68 -1.71 -5.36
CA THR A 32 -5.90 -2.25 -4.77
C THR A 32 -5.72 -3.59 -4.05
N TYR A 33 -4.53 -4.10 -3.98
CA TYR A 33 -4.14 -5.36 -3.31
C TYR A 33 -3.28 -5.08 -2.08
N ALA A 34 -3.11 -6.07 -1.23
CA ALA A 34 -2.14 -6.04 -0.15
C ALA A 34 -0.76 -6.42 -0.66
N GLU A 35 0.28 -5.85 -0.07
CA GLU A 35 1.66 -6.13 -0.45
C GLU A 35 2.50 -6.50 0.76
N VAL A 36 3.27 -7.58 0.62
CA VAL A 36 4.40 -7.92 1.49
C VAL A 36 5.67 -7.66 0.71
N TYR A 37 6.46 -6.78 1.21
CA TYR A 37 7.71 -6.35 0.60
C TYR A 37 8.89 -6.78 1.46
N PHE A 38 9.84 -7.52 0.90
CA PHE A 38 11.10 -7.88 1.53
C PHE A 38 12.22 -7.04 0.96
N PHE A 39 12.96 -6.38 1.83
CA PHE A 39 14.19 -5.69 1.49
C PHE A 39 15.37 -6.63 1.72
N LEU A 40 15.95 -7.18 0.66
CA LEU A 40 17.00 -8.19 0.77
C LEU A 40 18.40 -7.60 0.81
N SER A 41 18.65 -6.53 0.04
CA SER A 41 19.91 -5.80 0.07
C SER A 41 19.76 -4.41 -0.54
N GLY A 42 20.70 -3.52 -0.20
CA GLY A 42 20.75 -2.15 -0.69
C GLY A 42 20.77 -1.10 0.41
N ARG A 43 20.47 0.15 0.05
CA ARG A 43 20.25 1.25 0.99
C ARG A 43 19.03 2.03 0.56
N GLY A 44 18.09 2.24 1.48
CA GLY A 44 16.87 2.96 1.15
C GLY A 44 15.98 3.26 2.33
N THR A 45 14.96 4.05 2.04
CA THR A 45 13.91 4.42 3.00
C THR A 45 12.57 4.24 2.34
N PHE A 46 11.67 3.51 2.97
CA PHE A 46 10.28 3.41 2.54
C PHE A 46 9.48 4.59 3.10
N HIS A 47 8.68 5.23 2.27
CA HIS A 47 7.76 6.29 2.67
C HIS A 47 6.34 5.80 2.48
N ILE A 48 5.56 5.75 3.57
CA ILE A 48 4.19 5.23 3.55
C ILE A 48 3.28 6.20 4.29
N GLU A 49 2.29 6.77 3.60
CA GLU A 49 1.30 7.69 4.18
C GLU A 49 1.96 8.77 5.08
N GLY A 50 3.11 9.30 4.67
CA GLY A 50 3.83 10.34 5.39
C GLY A 50 4.76 9.87 6.50
N THR A 51 4.87 8.56 6.74
CA THR A 51 5.86 7.96 7.64
C THR A 51 7.05 7.47 6.84
N SER A 52 8.26 7.68 7.37
CA SER A 52 9.51 7.21 6.78
C SER A 52 10.06 6.03 7.58
N TYR A 53 10.38 4.96 6.88
CA TYR A 53 10.92 3.71 7.41
C TYR A 53 12.31 3.45 6.80
N PRO A 54 13.41 3.80 7.48
CA PRO A 54 14.75 3.37 7.06
C PRO A 54 14.79 1.84 7.01
N LEU A 55 15.35 1.29 5.94
CA LEU A 55 15.37 -0.14 5.70
C LEU A 55 16.70 -0.77 6.09
N SER A 56 16.62 -1.94 6.68
CA SER A 56 17.72 -2.85 6.94
C SER A 56 17.51 -4.16 6.18
N GLU A 57 18.60 -4.86 5.89
CA GLU A 57 18.56 -6.16 5.22
C GLU A 57 17.67 -7.16 5.97
N GLY A 58 16.76 -7.80 5.26
CA GLY A 58 15.78 -8.73 5.80
C GLY A 58 14.52 -8.06 6.39
N ASP A 59 14.39 -6.74 6.30
CA ASP A 59 13.15 -6.09 6.73
C ASP A 59 11.97 -6.49 5.84
N ILE A 60 10.82 -6.64 6.48
CA ILE A 60 9.51 -6.79 5.82
C ILE A 60 8.74 -5.50 5.98
N VAL A 61 8.13 -5.04 4.89
CA VAL A 61 7.20 -3.90 4.90
C VAL A 61 5.85 -4.37 4.39
N LEU A 62 4.79 -4.08 5.16
CA LEU A 62 3.41 -4.40 4.79
C LEU A 62 2.69 -3.16 4.30
N MET A 63 2.08 -3.24 3.12
CA MET A 63 1.15 -2.24 2.60
C MET A 63 -0.24 -2.86 2.44
N ARG A 64 -1.24 -2.19 2.99
CA ARG A 64 -2.64 -2.55 2.75
C ARG A 64 -3.14 -1.92 1.46
N PRO A 65 -4.26 -2.41 0.90
CA PRO A 65 -4.91 -1.75 -0.23
C PRO A 65 -5.08 -0.25 -0.02
N ALA A 66 -4.84 0.52 -1.07
CA ALA A 66 -4.97 1.98 -1.10
C ALA A 66 -4.00 2.76 -0.16
N GLU A 67 -2.99 2.16 0.41
CA GLU A 67 -1.95 2.82 1.19
C GLU A 67 -0.88 3.39 0.24
N ALA A 68 -0.74 4.72 0.21
CA ALA A 68 0.20 5.39 -0.69
C ALA A 68 1.64 5.22 -0.19
N HIS A 69 2.52 4.76 -1.07
CA HIS A 69 3.91 4.46 -0.71
C HIS A 69 4.90 4.66 -1.86
N CYS A 70 6.15 4.84 -1.52
CA CYS A 70 7.31 4.79 -2.42
C CYS A 70 8.55 4.37 -1.64
N ILE A 71 9.58 4.00 -2.36
CA ILE A 71 10.91 3.76 -1.80
C ILE A 71 11.91 4.75 -2.40
N GLU A 72 12.69 5.38 -1.55
CA GLU A 72 13.86 6.17 -1.91
C GLU A 72 15.09 5.29 -1.77
N LEU A 73 15.85 5.11 -2.84
CA LEU A 73 17.01 4.22 -2.92
C LEU A 73 18.28 5.02 -3.20
N ASP A 74 19.40 4.55 -2.65
CA ASP A 74 20.71 4.99 -3.06
C ASP A 74 21.03 4.46 -4.47
N PRO A 75 21.17 5.34 -5.49
CA PRO A 75 21.37 4.90 -6.87
C PRO A 75 22.76 4.25 -7.13
N GLN A 76 23.69 4.33 -6.16
CA GLN A 76 25.02 3.75 -6.29
C GLN A 76 25.12 2.36 -5.66
N THR A 77 24.08 1.91 -4.96
CA THR A 77 24.07 0.62 -4.27
C THR A 77 23.13 -0.34 -4.99
N PRO A 78 23.60 -1.55 -5.40
CA PRO A 78 22.72 -2.58 -5.91
C PRO A 78 21.60 -2.89 -4.92
N TYR A 79 20.42 -3.11 -5.43
CA TYR A 79 19.21 -3.26 -4.65
C TYR A 79 18.48 -4.54 -5.01
N GLU A 80 18.12 -5.32 -4.00
CA GLU A 80 17.38 -6.56 -4.17
C GLU A 80 16.14 -6.61 -3.30
N ARG A 81 15.04 -7.08 -3.89
CA ARG A 81 13.75 -7.21 -3.20
C ARG A 81 12.97 -8.43 -3.61
N ILE A 82 12.05 -8.83 -2.74
CA ILE A 82 10.91 -9.68 -3.09
C ILE A 82 9.64 -8.89 -2.83
N VAL A 83 8.71 -8.96 -3.77
CA VAL A 83 7.38 -8.34 -3.65
C VAL A 83 6.34 -9.43 -3.83
N ILE A 84 5.40 -9.51 -2.87
CA ILE A 84 4.25 -10.39 -2.91
C ILE A 84 3.01 -9.52 -2.86
N ASN A 85 2.24 -9.53 -3.93
CA ASN A 85 0.96 -8.84 -4.02
C ASN A 85 -0.17 -9.84 -3.94
N PHE A 86 -1.19 -9.59 -3.13
CA PHE A 86 -2.29 -10.54 -2.97
C PHE A 86 -3.62 -9.85 -2.67
N ASP A 87 -4.69 -10.50 -3.13
CA ASP A 87 -6.04 -10.18 -2.72
C ASP A 87 -6.31 -10.79 -1.33
N THR A 88 -6.73 -9.97 -0.38
CA THR A 88 -7.00 -10.43 0.99
C THR A 88 -8.14 -11.44 1.07
N SER A 89 -9.04 -11.47 0.09
CA SER A 89 -10.12 -12.45 0.00
C SER A 89 -9.63 -13.89 -0.18
N LEU A 90 -8.37 -14.10 -0.60
CA LEU A 90 -7.75 -15.44 -0.69
C LEU A 90 -7.80 -16.22 0.62
N PHE A 91 -7.81 -15.52 1.74
CA PHE A 91 -7.75 -16.14 3.06
C PHE A 91 -9.12 -16.28 3.73
N SER A 92 -10.20 -15.73 3.14
CA SER A 92 -11.52 -15.67 3.77
C SER A 92 -12.08 -17.03 4.19
N ALA A 93 -11.79 -18.10 3.42
CA ALA A 93 -12.25 -19.45 3.73
C ALA A 93 -11.46 -20.15 4.84
N ILE A 94 -10.18 -19.81 5.01
CA ILE A 94 -9.26 -20.47 5.97
C ILE A 94 -9.03 -19.63 7.22
N ASP A 95 -9.30 -18.33 7.16
CA ASP A 95 -9.11 -17.36 8.24
C ASP A 95 -10.36 -16.46 8.36
N PRO A 96 -11.51 -17.02 8.77
CA PRO A 96 -12.77 -16.27 8.85
C PRO A 96 -12.72 -15.12 9.84
N ASP A 97 -11.86 -15.20 10.86
CA ASP A 97 -11.68 -14.16 11.87
C ASP A 97 -10.68 -13.07 11.43
N GLY A 98 -10.05 -13.21 10.27
CA GLY A 98 -9.12 -12.26 9.69
C GLY A 98 -7.83 -12.07 10.49
N ALA A 99 -7.38 -13.10 11.21
CA ALA A 99 -6.17 -13.04 12.05
C ALA A 99 -4.91 -12.83 11.22
N LEU A 100 -4.81 -13.51 10.07
CA LEU A 100 -3.64 -13.40 9.16
C LEU A 100 -3.48 -11.99 8.58
N ILE A 101 -4.60 -11.33 8.29
CA ILE A 101 -4.61 -10.00 7.65
C ILE A 101 -4.80 -8.85 8.64
N ARG A 102 -4.94 -9.15 9.93
CA ARG A 102 -5.06 -8.15 11.01
C ARG A 102 -3.95 -7.10 10.99
N PRO A 103 -2.67 -7.44 10.76
CA PRO A 103 -1.59 -6.45 10.68
C PRO A 103 -1.76 -5.40 9.57
N LEU A 104 -2.55 -5.69 8.56
CA LEU A 104 -2.86 -4.75 7.48
C LEU A 104 -3.93 -3.73 7.90
N PHE A 105 -4.98 -4.18 8.64
CA PHE A 105 -6.19 -3.39 8.85
C PHE A 105 -6.37 -2.85 10.27
N SER A 106 -5.82 -3.52 11.30
CA SER A 106 -5.95 -3.11 12.71
C SER A 106 -4.90 -2.09 13.16
N ARG A 107 -4.41 -1.28 12.23
CA ARG A 107 -3.47 -0.18 12.46
C ARG A 107 -3.90 1.07 11.71
N LYS A 108 -3.40 2.23 12.11
CA LYS A 108 -3.58 3.47 11.32
C LYS A 108 -2.78 3.37 10.03
N ALA A 109 -3.23 4.07 8.97
CA ALA A 109 -2.49 4.15 7.72
C ALA A 109 -1.09 4.75 7.95
N GLY A 110 -0.07 4.12 7.35
CA GLY A 110 1.31 4.57 7.48
C GLY A 110 1.95 4.31 8.84
N THR A 111 1.35 3.49 9.71
CA THR A 111 1.95 3.12 11.01
C THR A 111 2.15 1.62 11.10
N MET A 112 3.16 1.19 11.86
CA MET A 112 3.45 -0.24 12.09
C MET A 112 3.60 -1.07 10.79
N ASN A 113 4.08 -0.44 9.72
CA ASN A 113 4.26 -1.12 8.43
C ASN A 113 5.51 -2.00 8.39
N GLN A 114 6.59 -1.63 9.13
CA GLN A 114 7.89 -2.28 9.11
C GLN A 114 8.02 -3.34 10.20
N TYR A 115 8.61 -4.45 9.83
CA TYR A 115 8.99 -5.58 10.69
C TYR A 115 10.45 -5.89 10.43
N HIS A 116 11.26 -5.92 11.48
CA HIS A 116 12.67 -6.25 11.35
C HIS A 116 12.90 -7.76 11.38
N ARG A 117 13.91 -8.25 10.66
CA ARG A 117 14.25 -9.67 10.64
C ARG A 117 14.39 -10.27 12.05
N GLN A 118 14.95 -9.51 12.98
CA GLN A 118 15.10 -9.91 14.39
C GLN A 118 13.79 -10.04 15.17
N ASP A 119 12.67 -9.55 14.65
CA ASP A 119 11.35 -9.70 15.26
C ASP A 119 10.80 -11.14 15.10
N PHE A 120 11.42 -11.95 14.24
CA PHE A 120 11.00 -13.29 13.86
C PHE A 120 11.97 -14.35 14.38
N ASP A 121 11.48 -15.59 14.51
CA ASP A 121 12.35 -16.76 14.58
C ASP A 121 13.07 -16.92 13.23
N GLU A 122 14.41 -16.92 13.27
CA GLU A 122 15.22 -16.87 12.05
C GLU A 122 15.00 -18.10 11.16
N ALA A 123 14.91 -19.29 11.75
CA ALA A 123 14.72 -20.54 10.99
C ALA A 123 13.35 -20.57 10.30
N GLN A 124 12.31 -20.10 10.98
CA GLN A 124 10.96 -20.03 10.40
C GLN A 124 10.86 -18.96 9.32
N TYR A 125 11.47 -17.80 9.54
CA TYR A 125 11.53 -16.73 8.54
C TYR A 125 12.18 -17.21 7.25
N ASP A 126 13.37 -17.82 7.36
CA ASP A 126 14.11 -18.33 6.21
C ASP A 126 13.38 -19.50 5.54
N THR A 127 12.73 -20.37 6.30
CA THR A 127 11.91 -21.47 5.75
C THR A 127 10.76 -20.94 4.90
N CYS A 128 10.05 -19.90 5.36
CA CYS A 128 8.96 -19.30 4.58
C CYS A 128 9.50 -18.69 3.29
N LEU A 129 10.56 -17.91 3.38
CA LEU A 129 11.14 -17.20 2.23
C LEU A 129 11.69 -18.17 1.19
N GLN A 130 12.53 -19.12 1.60
CA GLN A 130 13.14 -20.12 0.72
C GLN A 130 12.08 -21.06 0.12
N GLY A 131 11.09 -21.47 0.92
CA GLY A 131 10.01 -22.34 0.44
C GLY A 131 9.20 -21.71 -0.70
N MET A 132 8.93 -20.40 -0.63
CA MET A 132 8.28 -19.70 -1.73
C MET A 132 9.17 -19.63 -2.97
N LEU A 133 10.46 -19.30 -2.81
CA LEU A 133 11.40 -19.14 -3.93
C LEU A 133 11.79 -20.44 -4.61
N GLN A 134 11.82 -21.54 -3.87
CA GLN A 134 12.19 -22.88 -4.36
C GLN A 134 10.97 -23.71 -4.78
N SER A 135 9.78 -23.11 -4.80
CA SER A 135 8.52 -23.77 -5.14
C SER A 135 8.41 -24.25 -6.60
N ASN A 136 9.35 -23.88 -7.47
CA ASN A 136 9.28 -24.09 -8.93
C ASN A 136 7.97 -23.55 -9.55
N GLY A 137 7.38 -22.52 -8.94
CA GLY A 137 6.11 -21.96 -9.39
C GLY A 137 4.87 -22.77 -8.96
N ASP A 138 5.01 -23.72 -8.05
CA ASP A 138 3.85 -24.41 -7.48
C ASP A 138 3.05 -23.45 -6.60
N ARG A 139 1.83 -23.15 -7.05
CA ARG A 139 0.90 -22.23 -6.39
C ARG A 139 0.62 -22.65 -4.94
N THR A 140 0.42 -23.94 -4.70
CA THR A 140 0.04 -24.46 -3.38
C THR A 140 1.17 -24.30 -2.39
N VAL A 141 2.42 -24.59 -2.84
CA VAL A 141 3.61 -24.41 -2.03
C VAL A 141 3.83 -22.94 -1.68
N ILE A 142 3.71 -22.03 -2.67
CA ILE A 142 3.85 -20.58 -2.43
C ILE A 142 2.81 -20.10 -1.41
N LEU A 143 1.55 -20.49 -1.58
CA LEU A 143 0.47 -20.08 -0.66
C LEU A 143 0.66 -20.61 0.74
N ALA A 144 1.09 -21.87 0.90
CA ALA A 144 1.36 -22.46 2.22
C ALA A 144 2.42 -21.65 2.98
N HIS A 145 3.53 -21.31 2.32
CA HIS A 145 4.57 -20.51 2.94
C HIS A 145 4.15 -19.05 3.16
N LEU A 146 3.33 -18.46 2.30
CA LEU A 146 2.75 -17.12 2.51
C LEU A 146 1.83 -17.11 3.74
N ILE A 147 0.99 -18.13 3.93
CA ILE A 147 0.13 -18.25 5.12
C ILE A 147 0.98 -18.33 6.40
N LEU A 148 2.02 -19.17 6.41
CA LEU A 148 2.93 -19.28 7.55
C LEU A 148 3.63 -17.94 7.84
N LEU A 149 4.06 -17.22 6.81
CA LEU A 149 4.67 -15.91 6.96
C LEU A 149 3.67 -14.90 7.55
N LEU A 150 2.45 -14.83 7.03
CA LEU A 150 1.41 -13.91 7.54
C LEU A 150 1.03 -14.25 8.98
N GLN A 151 1.03 -15.54 9.36
CA GLN A 151 0.82 -15.97 10.74
C GLN A 151 1.93 -15.46 11.67
N GLN A 152 3.20 -15.55 11.27
CA GLN A 152 4.32 -15.01 12.05
C GLN A 152 4.21 -13.49 12.20
N ILE A 153 3.93 -12.77 11.09
CA ILE A 153 3.72 -11.31 11.11
C ILE A 153 2.57 -10.94 12.06
N SER A 154 1.47 -11.70 12.04
CA SER A 154 0.32 -11.47 12.93
C SER A 154 0.70 -11.69 14.39
N THR A 155 1.53 -12.69 14.68
CA THR A 155 2.05 -12.96 16.05
C THR A 155 2.92 -11.79 16.53
N VAL A 156 3.88 -11.36 15.72
CA VAL A 156 4.73 -10.19 16.03
C VAL A 156 3.89 -8.93 16.22
N PHE A 157 2.93 -8.70 15.33
CA PHE A 157 2.02 -7.55 15.44
C PHE A 157 1.25 -7.53 16.75
N SER A 158 0.72 -8.68 17.16
CA SER A 158 -0.09 -8.81 18.38
C SER A 158 0.74 -8.63 19.66
N GLY A 159 2.04 -8.93 19.62
CA GLY A 159 2.97 -8.72 20.73
C GLY A 159 3.48 -7.28 20.86
N ARG A 160 3.24 -6.42 19.86
CA ARG A 160 3.68 -5.02 19.91
C ARG A 160 2.84 -4.21 20.89
N PRO A 161 3.48 -3.34 21.70
CA PRO A 161 2.74 -2.43 22.56
C PRO A 161 1.87 -1.49 21.71
N ALA A 162 0.70 -1.14 22.23
CA ALA A 162 -0.11 -0.09 21.61
C ALA A 162 0.73 1.18 21.50
N GLN A 163 1.02 1.59 20.29
CA GLN A 163 1.83 2.79 20.06
C GLN A 163 1.05 4.02 20.51
N GLU A 164 1.57 4.75 21.49
CA GLU A 164 1.16 6.13 21.74
C GLU A 164 1.62 6.97 20.55
N ASP A 165 0.69 7.22 19.67
CA ASP A 165 0.96 7.84 18.38
C ASP A 165 1.01 9.36 18.52
N ARG A 166 2.18 9.89 18.80
CA ARG A 166 2.50 11.29 18.54
C ARG A 166 2.85 11.45 17.06
N GLY A 167 1.83 11.34 16.22
CA GLY A 167 1.99 11.50 14.77
C GLY A 167 2.57 12.86 14.42
N THR A 168 3.30 12.93 13.31
CA THR A 168 3.67 14.23 12.71
C THR A 168 2.42 14.94 12.20
N VAL A 169 2.47 16.26 12.07
CA VAL A 169 1.34 17.04 11.52
C VAL A 169 0.93 16.53 10.14
N GLU A 170 1.89 16.06 9.33
CA GLU A 170 1.65 15.44 8.02
C GLU A 170 0.81 14.16 8.14
N GLN A 171 1.16 13.29 9.08
CA GLN A 171 0.40 12.06 9.36
C GLN A 171 -1.01 12.38 9.85
N GLU A 172 -1.17 13.37 10.73
CA GLU A 172 -2.49 13.80 11.19
C GLU A 172 -3.35 14.35 10.04
N ILE A 173 -2.76 15.15 9.13
CA ILE A 173 -3.45 15.66 7.95
C ILE A 173 -3.90 14.51 7.05
N ILE A 174 -3.02 13.55 6.76
CA ILE A 174 -3.30 12.39 5.93
C ILE A 174 -4.41 11.53 6.56
N GLN A 175 -4.32 11.26 7.84
CA GLN A 175 -5.37 10.52 8.57
C GLN A 175 -6.71 11.26 8.55
N TYR A 176 -6.69 12.58 8.73
CA TYR A 176 -7.91 13.38 8.66
C TYR A 176 -8.55 13.32 7.28
N ILE A 177 -7.75 13.43 6.21
CA ILE A 177 -8.24 13.28 4.84
C ILE A 177 -8.87 11.90 4.65
N ASN A 178 -8.16 10.82 5.01
CA ASN A 178 -8.61 9.44 4.84
C ASN A 178 -9.92 9.14 5.59
N LYS A 179 -10.11 9.72 6.78
CA LYS A 179 -11.35 9.58 7.57
C LYS A 179 -12.53 10.41 7.06
N ASN A 180 -12.27 11.43 6.24
CA ASN A 180 -13.30 12.40 5.82
C ASN A 180 -13.49 12.47 4.31
N LEU A 181 -13.12 11.43 3.55
CA LEU A 181 -13.22 11.41 2.07
C LEU A 181 -14.63 11.69 1.55
N HIS A 182 -15.66 11.34 2.32
CA HIS A 182 -17.07 11.56 2.02
C HIS A 182 -17.54 13.01 2.31
N LYS A 183 -16.71 13.82 2.98
CA LYS A 183 -17.04 15.22 3.33
C LYS A 183 -16.40 16.19 2.35
N GLU A 184 -16.78 17.44 2.44
CA GLU A 184 -16.07 18.50 1.76
C GLU A 184 -14.63 18.60 2.30
N LEU A 185 -13.67 18.50 1.42
CA LEU A 185 -12.24 18.61 1.70
C LEU A 185 -11.60 19.56 0.69
N ASN A 186 -11.00 20.63 1.20
CA ASN A 186 -10.23 21.58 0.41
C ASN A 186 -9.04 22.12 1.22
N LEU A 187 -8.15 22.87 0.56
CA LEU A 187 -6.96 23.40 1.22
C LEU A 187 -7.29 24.32 2.39
N GLN A 188 -8.35 25.14 2.28
CA GLN A 188 -8.72 26.06 3.35
C GLN A 188 -9.15 25.33 4.61
N ILE A 189 -10.02 24.33 4.48
CA ILE A 189 -10.48 23.49 5.61
C ILE A 189 -9.28 22.85 6.34
N LEU A 190 -8.28 22.36 5.59
CA LEU A 190 -7.09 21.75 6.17
C LEU A 190 -6.19 22.80 6.85
N CYS A 191 -6.01 23.97 6.23
CA CYS A 191 -5.23 25.05 6.82
C CYS A 191 -5.82 25.52 8.15
N ASP A 192 -7.14 25.72 8.19
CA ASP A 192 -7.85 26.18 9.37
C ASP A 192 -7.81 25.14 10.50
N LYS A 193 -8.01 23.84 10.14
CA LYS A 193 -8.01 22.76 11.11
C LYS A 193 -6.63 22.52 11.75
N PHE A 194 -5.56 22.59 10.98
CA PHE A 194 -4.20 22.28 11.44
C PHE A 194 -3.36 23.49 11.77
N PHE A 195 -3.96 24.69 11.71
CA PHE A 195 -3.31 25.97 12.02
C PHE A 195 -2.00 26.19 11.26
N ILE A 196 -1.99 25.85 9.96
CA ILE A 196 -0.82 26.00 9.09
C ILE A 196 -1.18 26.84 7.83
N SER A 197 -0.19 27.58 7.32
CA SER A 197 -0.38 28.33 6.09
C SER A 197 -0.51 27.40 4.88
N ARG A 198 -1.18 27.89 3.83
CA ARG A 198 -1.34 27.14 2.57
C ARG A 198 0.01 26.71 1.96
N ALA A 199 1.01 27.60 2.01
CA ALA A 199 2.33 27.30 1.49
C ALA A 199 3.03 26.18 2.30
N GLN A 200 2.92 26.21 3.63
CA GLN A 200 3.43 25.17 4.50
C GLN A 200 2.73 23.83 4.25
N LEU A 201 1.38 23.84 4.20
CA LEU A 201 0.60 22.64 3.90
C LEU A 201 1.06 22.01 2.58
N CYS A 202 1.07 22.77 1.48
CA CYS A 202 1.43 22.24 0.17
C CYS A 202 2.85 21.66 0.14
N ARG A 203 3.85 22.39 0.69
CA ARG A 203 5.25 21.94 0.72
C ARG A 203 5.45 20.69 1.57
N ARG A 204 4.90 20.68 2.80
CA ARG A 204 5.05 19.56 3.74
C ARG A 204 4.33 18.32 3.22
N PHE A 205 3.10 18.50 2.72
CA PHE A 205 2.31 17.41 2.15
C PHE A 205 2.97 16.80 0.91
N GLN A 206 3.48 17.65 -0.01
CA GLN A 206 4.21 17.19 -1.19
C GLN A 206 5.47 16.41 -0.81
N LYS A 207 6.21 16.85 0.21
CA LYS A 207 7.38 16.12 0.71
C LYS A 207 6.99 14.76 1.30
N ALA A 208 5.90 14.70 2.04
CA ALA A 208 5.45 13.48 2.73
C ALA A 208 4.77 12.46 1.82
N THR A 209 4.10 12.91 0.73
CA THR A 209 3.26 12.05 -0.11
C THR A 209 3.68 12.00 -1.58
N GLY A 210 4.69 12.77 -1.98
CA GLY A 210 5.10 12.88 -3.38
C GLY A 210 4.07 13.55 -4.31
N THR A 211 2.92 14.02 -3.79
CA THR A 211 1.84 14.57 -4.61
C THR A 211 1.13 15.76 -3.94
N SER A 212 0.31 16.49 -4.70
CA SER A 212 -0.48 17.59 -4.13
C SER A 212 -1.67 17.07 -3.34
N VAL A 213 -2.11 17.86 -2.34
CA VAL A 213 -3.30 17.56 -1.50
C VAL A 213 -4.53 17.22 -2.36
N GLY A 214 -4.82 18.02 -3.39
CA GLY A 214 -5.99 17.79 -4.24
C GLY A 214 -5.92 16.51 -5.06
N LYS A 215 -4.75 16.20 -5.63
CA LYS A 215 -4.54 14.92 -6.34
C LYS A 215 -4.67 13.73 -5.39
N TYR A 216 -4.11 13.82 -4.19
CA TYR A 216 -4.21 12.79 -3.16
C TYR A 216 -5.67 12.52 -2.76
N ILE A 217 -6.44 13.57 -2.41
CA ILE A 217 -7.86 13.45 -2.04
C ILE A 217 -8.65 12.79 -3.18
N ASN A 218 -8.46 13.26 -4.41
CA ASN A 218 -9.17 12.71 -5.57
C ASN A 218 -8.86 11.22 -5.77
N LEU A 219 -7.59 10.83 -5.68
CA LEU A 219 -7.20 9.43 -5.80
C LEU A 219 -7.82 8.56 -4.71
N LYS A 220 -7.73 8.98 -3.43
CA LYS A 220 -8.32 8.22 -2.32
C LYS A 220 -9.84 8.07 -2.47
N ARG A 221 -10.52 9.09 -2.97
CA ARG A 221 -11.95 9.02 -3.30
C ARG A 221 -12.24 8.01 -4.41
N LEU A 222 -11.45 8.01 -5.48
CA LEU A 222 -11.59 7.05 -6.58
C LEU A 222 -11.36 5.61 -6.12
N LEU A 223 -10.35 5.38 -5.27
CA LEU A 223 -10.07 4.05 -4.71
C LEU A 223 -11.22 3.56 -3.81
N ALA A 224 -11.75 4.42 -2.94
CA ALA A 224 -12.89 4.10 -2.10
C ALA A 224 -14.14 3.79 -2.95
N CYS A 225 -14.39 4.57 -4.02
CA CYS A 225 -15.45 4.29 -4.97
C CYS A 225 -15.24 2.93 -5.66
N ARG A 226 -14.02 2.63 -6.11
CA ARG A 226 -13.70 1.36 -6.77
C ARG A 226 -13.96 0.17 -5.86
N GLN A 227 -13.55 0.26 -4.61
CA GLN A 227 -13.80 -0.79 -3.63
C GLN A 227 -15.30 -1.07 -3.47
N LEU A 228 -16.12 -0.05 -3.24
CA LEU A 228 -17.58 -0.23 -3.11
C LEU A 228 -18.22 -0.80 -4.38
N ILE A 229 -17.74 -0.41 -5.55
CA ILE A 229 -18.22 -0.96 -6.83
C ILE A 229 -17.86 -2.44 -6.95
N GLN A 230 -16.67 -2.84 -6.53
CA GLN A 230 -16.25 -4.25 -6.49
C GLN A 230 -17.05 -5.07 -5.47
N GLU A 231 -17.50 -4.45 -4.39
CA GLU A 231 -18.41 -5.03 -3.39
C GLU A 231 -19.89 -5.08 -3.87
N GLY A 232 -20.16 -4.62 -5.10
CA GLY A 232 -21.48 -4.73 -5.75
C GLY A 232 -22.32 -3.45 -5.71
N GLU A 233 -21.80 -2.34 -5.17
CA GLU A 233 -22.52 -1.07 -5.17
C GLU A 233 -22.58 -0.46 -6.58
N LYS A 234 -23.70 0.19 -6.89
CA LYS A 234 -23.89 0.82 -8.21
C LYS A 234 -23.03 2.09 -8.34
N PRO A 235 -22.25 2.26 -9.42
CA PRO A 235 -21.43 3.45 -9.65
C PRO A 235 -22.21 4.76 -9.56
N SER A 236 -23.48 4.75 -9.96
CA SER A 236 -24.39 5.92 -9.90
C SER A 236 -24.79 6.33 -8.48
N LYS A 237 -24.57 5.49 -7.46
CA LYS A 237 -24.79 5.81 -6.05
C LYS A 237 -23.49 6.24 -5.35
N VAL A 238 -22.40 5.56 -5.72
CA VAL A 238 -21.11 5.71 -5.03
C VAL A 238 -20.47 7.08 -5.26
N TYR A 239 -20.52 7.63 -6.48
CA TYR A 239 -19.83 8.87 -6.83
C TYR A 239 -20.28 10.08 -5.97
N ALA A 240 -21.58 10.17 -5.69
CA ALA A 240 -22.13 11.28 -4.92
C ALA A 240 -21.69 11.25 -3.45
N ALA A 241 -21.57 10.02 -2.88
CA ALA A 241 -21.14 9.83 -1.50
C ALA A 241 -19.67 10.27 -1.27
N TYR A 242 -18.85 10.31 -2.32
CA TYR A 242 -17.45 10.73 -2.26
C TYR A 242 -17.18 12.11 -2.86
N GLY A 243 -18.19 12.99 -2.91
CA GLY A 243 -18.04 14.41 -3.21
C GLY A 243 -17.81 14.74 -4.69
N TYR A 244 -18.17 13.85 -5.61
CA TYR A 244 -18.26 14.20 -7.03
C TYR A 244 -19.58 14.87 -7.33
N ARG A 245 -19.51 16.05 -7.97
CA ARG A 245 -20.69 16.87 -8.28
C ARG A 245 -21.64 16.21 -9.27
N ASP A 246 -21.09 15.48 -10.25
CA ASP A 246 -21.84 14.79 -11.28
C ASP A 246 -21.14 13.50 -11.73
N TYR A 247 -21.93 12.60 -12.31
CA TYR A 247 -21.45 11.30 -12.77
C TYR A 247 -20.41 11.40 -13.90
N SER A 248 -20.55 12.39 -14.79
CA SER A 248 -19.63 12.53 -15.92
C SER A 248 -18.22 12.91 -15.46
N THR A 249 -18.12 13.79 -14.45
CA THR A 249 -16.83 14.14 -13.83
C THR A 249 -16.20 12.95 -13.13
N PHE A 250 -16.98 12.19 -12.37
CA PHE A 250 -16.53 10.93 -11.76
C PHE A 250 -16.08 9.93 -12.83
N TYR A 251 -16.89 9.64 -13.84
CA TYR A 251 -16.61 8.70 -14.90
C TYR A 251 -15.28 9.00 -15.60
N ARG A 252 -15.07 10.25 -16.00
CA ARG A 252 -13.81 10.69 -16.65
C ARG A 252 -12.60 10.53 -15.71
N ALA A 253 -12.75 10.92 -14.43
CA ALA A 253 -11.69 10.78 -13.46
C ALA A 253 -11.36 9.30 -13.20
N TYR A 254 -12.39 8.46 -13.07
CA TYR A 254 -12.26 7.02 -12.85
C TYR A 254 -11.59 6.32 -14.05
N THR A 255 -12.09 6.57 -15.27
CA THR A 255 -11.52 5.96 -16.49
C THR A 255 -10.07 6.41 -16.73
N ARG A 256 -9.77 7.69 -16.50
CA ARG A 256 -8.39 8.20 -16.58
C ARG A 256 -7.47 7.53 -15.57
N GLN A 257 -7.98 7.26 -14.35
CA GLN A 257 -7.19 6.71 -13.25
C GLN A 257 -6.97 5.20 -13.38
N PHE A 258 -7.99 4.46 -13.82
CA PHE A 258 -8.01 3.00 -13.82
C PHE A 258 -8.01 2.35 -15.22
N GLY A 259 -7.98 3.14 -16.29
CA GLY A 259 -7.98 2.62 -17.66
C GLY A 259 -9.30 1.96 -18.10
N GLN A 260 -10.27 1.80 -17.20
CA GLN A 260 -11.54 1.10 -17.42
C GLN A 260 -12.72 1.87 -16.85
N SER A 261 -13.93 1.59 -17.37
CA SER A 261 -15.14 2.25 -16.87
C SER A 261 -15.58 1.71 -15.50
N PRO A 262 -16.29 2.49 -14.69
CA PRO A 262 -16.79 2.04 -13.38
C PRO A 262 -17.66 0.79 -13.46
N GLY A 263 -18.42 0.59 -14.57
CA GLY A 263 -19.27 -0.58 -14.77
C GLY A 263 -18.54 -1.85 -15.21
N GLN A 264 -17.28 -1.74 -15.64
CA GLN A 264 -16.43 -2.86 -16.07
C GLN A 264 -15.42 -3.27 -14.98
N SER A 265 -15.56 -2.73 -13.78
CA SER A 265 -14.67 -2.99 -12.64
C SER A 265 -14.88 -4.39 -12.06
N THR A 266 -14.80 -5.41 -12.90
CA THR A 266 -14.66 -6.82 -12.49
C THR A 266 -13.21 -7.11 -12.16
N LEU A 267 -12.97 -8.10 -11.31
CA LEU A 267 -11.67 -8.58 -10.85
C LEU A 267 -10.61 -8.58 -11.97
N VAL A 268 -9.84 -7.52 -12.09
CA VAL A 268 -8.75 -7.37 -13.04
C VAL A 268 -7.45 -7.36 -12.24
N GLU A 269 -6.37 -7.84 -12.88
CA GLU A 269 -5.02 -7.93 -12.32
C GLU A 269 -4.59 -6.69 -11.51
N PRO A 270 -3.73 -6.88 -10.51
CA PRO A 270 -3.32 -5.81 -9.62
C PRO A 270 -2.61 -4.69 -10.38
N GLU A 271 -3.25 -3.54 -10.50
CA GLU A 271 -2.69 -2.36 -11.16
C GLU A 271 -1.96 -1.45 -10.17
N ARG A 272 -0.74 -1.09 -10.53
CA ARG A 272 0.04 -0.06 -9.86
C ARG A 272 -0.41 1.32 -10.32
N ILE A 273 -0.79 2.18 -9.38
CA ILE A 273 -1.33 3.50 -9.66
C ILE A 273 -0.32 4.58 -9.25
N ASN A 274 0.35 5.22 -10.21
CA ASN A 274 1.32 6.27 -9.96
C ASN A 274 0.65 7.58 -9.54
N LEU A 275 1.11 8.16 -8.42
CA LEU A 275 0.65 9.45 -7.89
C LEU A 275 1.34 10.65 -8.56
N SER A 276 2.49 10.42 -9.19
CA SER A 276 3.35 11.45 -9.77
C SER A 276 3.14 11.70 -11.26
N SER A 277 2.20 11.02 -11.92
CA SER A 277 1.92 11.29 -13.34
C SER A 277 1.46 12.74 -13.54
N LYS A 278 2.14 13.40 -14.50
CA LYS A 278 2.09 14.83 -14.91
C LYS A 278 0.70 15.38 -15.15
#